data_b579a15fb20560cd81342f8a1330241f
#
_entry.id   b579a15fb20560cd81342f8a1330241f
#
_cell.length_a   1.000
_cell.length_b   1.000
_cell.length_c   1.000
_cell.angle_alpha   90.00
_cell.angle_beta   90.00
_cell.angle_gamma   90.00
#
_symmetry.space_group_name_H-M   'P 1'
#
loop_
_entity.id
_entity.type
_entity.pdbx_description
1 polymer ?
#
loop_
_entity_poly.entity_id
_entity_poly.type
_entity_poly.pdbx_seq_one_letter_code
_entity_poly.pdbx_strand_id
1 'polypeptide(L)'
;MRNLAVLVAKPRAEATIAELEAEGVYDDSRKVSEHDDELVELPVTARPTETRFEEVVEQSDPEIRHTDLDSLLRERGWSDDDIDRAPKSWAVVGSVILVQFGDCPRPEEVGEELLALHGEAETVLSRGGISGEHREPDVSVVAGSGDTETVHTEHGTKYALDLREVMFAPGNQRERSRMGDVVSPDERVFDMFAGIGYFTLPMARAGANVTAVERNPASFKFLVENAMLNDVPDRIDAYRADCREMADVRAERVVMGYYDAHEYLDTALAALEPGGVVHMHETTPENRLWERPVSRLESAAHEHRRDVEILDTRRVKSHSEGVWHVVVDARVD
;
A
#
# COMPACT_ATOMS: atom_id res chain seq x y z
N MET A 1 11.05 0.77 -40.32
CA MET A 1 9.59 0.60 -40.15
C MET A 1 9.00 2.01 -40.29
N ARG A 2 7.83 2.19 -40.85
CA ARG A 2 7.22 3.54 -40.96
C ARG A 2 6.62 3.90 -39.62
N ASN A 3 6.92 5.09 -39.09
CA ASN A 3 6.42 5.59 -37.81
C ASN A 3 4.99 6.14 -37.97
N LEU A 4 4.05 5.26 -38.34
CA LEU A 4 2.66 5.65 -38.62
C LEU A 4 1.95 6.16 -37.38
N ALA A 5 1.17 7.22 -37.52
CA ALA A 5 0.24 7.72 -36.51
C ALA A 5 -1.08 8.14 -37.15
N VAL A 6 -2.13 8.25 -36.38
CA VAL A 6 -3.42 8.81 -36.80
C VAL A 6 -3.68 10.12 -36.09
N LEU A 7 -4.17 11.12 -36.84
CA LEU A 7 -4.60 12.42 -36.31
C LEU A 7 -5.99 12.29 -35.69
N VAL A 8 -6.13 12.78 -34.49
CA VAL A 8 -7.37 12.74 -33.72
C VAL A 8 -7.53 14.04 -32.92
N ALA A 9 -8.75 14.57 -32.82
CA ALA A 9 -9.01 15.72 -31.96
C ALA A 9 -8.69 15.44 -30.48
N LYS A 10 -7.97 16.35 -29.80
CA LYS A 10 -7.54 16.21 -28.39
C LYS A 10 -8.63 15.69 -27.45
N PRO A 11 -9.90 16.19 -27.52
CA PRO A 11 -10.96 15.69 -26.62
C PRO A 11 -11.38 14.23 -26.87
N ARG A 12 -11.01 13.67 -28.02
CA ARG A 12 -11.33 12.28 -28.39
C ARG A 12 -10.16 11.31 -28.23
N ALA A 13 -8.96 11.80 -27.91
CA ALA A 13 -7.74 11.00 -27.91
C ALA A 13 -7.88 9.74 -27.05
N GLU A 14 -8.33 9.87 -25.80
CA GLU A 14 -8.46 8.76 -24.86
C GLU A 14 -9.45 7.68 -25.33
N ALA A 15 -10.61 8.09 -25.84
CA ALA A 15 -11.59 7.15 -26.38
C ALA A 15 -11.07 6.46 -27.65
N THR A 16 -10.33 7.18 -28.51
CA THR A 16 -9.77 6.62 -29.73
C THR A 16 -8.59 5.67 -29.43
N ILE A 17 -7.78 5.94 -28.39
CA ILE A 17 -6.75 4.98 -27.92
C ILE A 17 -7.41 3.65 -27.56
N ALA A 18 -8.48 3.65 -26.76
CA ALA A 18 -9.20 2.44 -26.40
C ALA A 18 -9.78 1.69 -27.62
N GLU A 19 -10.28 2.41 -28.64
CA GLU A 19 -10.73 1.81 -29.89
C GLU A 19 -9.57 1.16 -30.67
N LEU A 20 -8.41 1.83 -30.76
CA LEU A 20 -7.20 1.33 -31.42
C LEU A 20 -6.58 0.12 -30.71
N GLU A 21 -6.62 0.10 -29.36
CA GLU A 21 -6.22 -1.04 -28.55
C GLU A 21 -7.15 -2.24 -28.81
N ALA A 22 -8.46 -2.03 -28.85
CA ALA A 22 -9.43 -3.08 -29.16
C ALA A 22 -9.24 -3.64 -30.57
N GLU A 23 -8.86 -2.80 -31.56
CA GLU A 23 -8.52 -3.19 -32.92
C GLU A 23 -7.13 -3.87 -33.03
N GLY A 24 -6.28 -3.74 -31.97
CA GLY A 24 -4.93 -4.34 -31.92
C GLY A 24 -3.89 -3.61 -32.78
N VAL A 25 -4.12 -2.34 -33.09
CA VAL A 25 -3.23 -1.52 -33.93
C VAL A 25 -2.59 -0.35 -33.21
N TYR A 26 -2.91 -0.10 -31.95
CA TYR A 26 -2.23 0.92 -31.15
C TYR A 26 -0.77 0.54 -30.92
N ASP A 27 0.14 1.50 -31.09
CA ASP A 27 1.56 1.32 -30.81
C ASP A 27 1.91 1.97 -29.47
N ASP A 28 1.79 1.21 -28.41
CA ASP A 28 2.08 1.64 -27.02
C ASP A 28 3.57 1.88 -26.75
N SER A 29 4.46 1.50 -27.66
CA SER A 29 5.91 1.75 -27.57
C SER A 29 6.29 3.20 -27.89
N ARG A 30 5.36 4.00 -28.42
CA ARG A 30 5.59 5.39 -28.80
C ARG A 30 4.67 6.33 -28.03
N LYS A 31 5.15 7.55 -27.77
CA LYS A 31 4.32 8.59 -27.14
C LYS A 31 3.34 9.20 -28.15
N VAL A 32 2.19 9.60 -27.60
CA VAL A 32 1.28 10.53 -28.29
C VAL A 32 1.99 11.86 -28.42
N SER A 33 2.02 12.45 -29.60
CA SER A 33 2.59 13.77 -29.87
C SER A 33 1.52 14.79 -30.23
N GLU A 34 1.76 16.05 -29.92
CA GLU A 34 0.91 17.14 -30.37
C GLU A 34 1.19 17.41 -31.86
N HIS A 35 0.13 17.47 -32.65
CA HIS A 35 0.24 17.85 -34.04
C HIS A 35 0.05 19.36 -34.20
N ASP A 36 -0.99 19.92 -33.55
CA ASP A 36 -1.30 21.34 -33.47
C ASP A 36 -2.14 21.64 -32.20
N ASP A 37 -2.75 22.82 -32.13
CA ASP A 37 -3.57 23.24 -30.98
C ASP A 37 -4.83 22.36 -30.79
N GLU A 38 -5.34 21.70 -31.82
CA GLU A 38 -6.59 20.92 -31.79
C GLU A 38 -6.38 19.41 -31.92
N LEU A 39 -5.29 18.97 -32.56
CA LEU A 39 -5.04 17.58 -32.94
C LEU A 39 -3.83 16.99 -32.23
N VAL A 40 -3.90 15.68 -32.02
CA VAL A 40 -2.79 14.83 -31.55
C VAL A 40 -2.54 13.68 -32.53
N GLU A 41 -1.30 13.22 -32.54
CA GLU A 41 -0.84 12.04 -33.28
C GLU A 41 -0.86 10.82 -32.37
N LEU A 42 -1.76 9.90 -32.60
CA LEU A 42 -1.82 8.62 -31.92
C LEU A 42 -1.01 7.58 -32.69
N PRO A 43 0.06 7.02 -32.12
CA PRO A 43 0.92 6.09 -32.82
C PRO A 43 0.19 4.76 -33.10
N VAL A 44 0.41 4.21 -34.31
CA VAL A 44 -0.19 2.94 -34.74
C VAL A 44 0.82 2.05 -35.43
N THR A 45 0.70 0.73 -35.23
CA THR A 45 1.53 -0.30 -35.88
C THR A 45 1.10 -0.54 -37.34
N ALA A 46 -0.19 -0.32 -37.64
CA ALA A 46 -0.79 -0.43 -38.96
C ALA A 46 -1.92 0.58 -39.12
N ARG A 47 -2.36 0.82 -40.37
CA ARG A 47 -3.51 1.68 -40.61
C ARG A 47 -4.78 1.07 -40.03
N PRO A 48 -5.51 1.79 -39.12
CA PRO A 48 -6.77 1.29 -38.57
C PRO A 48 -7.84 1.11 -39.66
N THR A 49 -8.71 0.13 -39.48
CA THR A 49 -9.82 -0.19 -40.40
C THR A 49 -11.19 -0.04 -39.75
N GLU A 50 -11.26 -0.09 -38.43
CA GLU A 50 -12.50 -0.01 -37.63
C GLU A 50 -12.60 1.31 -36.87
N THR A 51 -11.48 1.83 -36.36
CA THR A 51 -11.39 3.07 -35.57
C THR A 51 -11.50 4.31 -36.49
N ARG A 52 -12.22 5.34 -36.06
CA ARG A 52 -12.36 6.60 -36.78
C ARG A 52 -11.23 7.56 -36.45
N PHE A 53 -10.59 8.10 -37.49
CA PHE A 53 -9.53 9.11 -37.38
C PHE A 53 -9.65 10.11 -38.51
N GLU A 54 -8.91 11.24 -38.45
CA GLU A 54 -8.94 12.25 -39.49
C GLU A 54 -7.99 11.94 -40.67
N GLU A 55 -6.73 11.70 -40.35
CA GLU A 55 -5.68 11.41 -41.34
C GLU A 55 -4.63 10.43 -40.77
N VAL A 56 -3.94 9.71 -41.66
CA VAL A 56 -2.77 8.93 -41.31
C VAL A 56 -1.52 9.72 -41.65
N VAL A 57 -0.66 9.94 -40.66
CA VAL A 57 0.61 10.66 -40.80
C VAL A 57 1.79 9.78 -40.46
N GLU A 58 2.99 10.24 -40.76
CA GLU A 58 4.25 9.62 -40.33
C GLU A 58 4.91 10.58 -39.33
N GLN A 59 5.10 10.13 -38.09
CA GLN A 59 5.79 10.91 -37.06
C GLN A 59 7.23 11.15 -37.46
N SER A 60 7.65 12.42 -37.50
CA SER A 60 8.96 12.82 -38.00
C SER A 60 10.09 12.49 -37.02
N ASP A 61 9.81 12.51 -35.71
CA ASP A 61 10.75 12.20 -34.63
C ASP A 61 9.98 11.59 -33.44
N PRO A 62 9.58 10.31 -33.59
CA PRO A 62 8.73 9.68 -32.58
C PRO A 62 9.48 9.47 -31.28
N GLU A 63 8.98 10.03 -30.20
CA GLU A 63 9.46 9.70 -28.87
C GLU A 63 9.01 8.30 -28.45
N ILE A 64 9.97 7.50 -27.99
CA ILE A 64 9.67 6.18 -27.45
C ILE A 64 9.02 6.32 -26.08
N ARG A 65 7.96 5.56 -25.86
CA ARG A 65 7.34 5.44 -24.55
C ARG A 65 8.03 4.32 -23.79
N HIS A 66 8.86 4.67 -22.85
CA HIS A 66 9.45 3.70 -21.95
C HIS A 66 8.39 3.23 -20.95
N THR A 67 8.13 1.93 -20.94
CA THR A 67 7.15 1.29 -20.07
C THR A 67 7.80 0.62 -18.86
N ASP A 68 9.14 0.54 -18.84
CA ASP A 68 9.91 -0.12 -17.79
C ASP A 68 11.23 0.60 -17.50
N LEU A 69 11.67 0.43 -16.25
CA LEU A 69 12.91 1.02 -15.74
C LEU A 69 14.15 0.54 -16.49
N ASP A 70 14.22 -0.75 -16.87
CA ASP A 70 15.40 -1.33 -17.51
C ASP A 70 15.68 -0.66 -18.87
N SER A 71 14.63 -0.31 -19.61
CA SER A 71 14.76 0.42 -20.89
C SER A 71 15.31 1.82 -20.71
N LEU A 72 14.81 2.56 -19.70
CA LEU A 72 15.30 3.91 -19.36
C LEU A 72 16.78 3.87 -18.96
N LEU A 73 17.18 2.89 -18.15
CA LEU A 73 18.58 2.75 -17.71
C LEU A 73 19.50 2.38 -18.88
N ARG A 74 19.06 1.56 -19.85
CA ARG A 74 19.84 1.27 -21.08
C ARG A 74 20.09 2.53 -21.89
N GLU A 75 19.12 3.41 -22.04
CA GLU A 75 19.30 4.69 -22.74
C GLU A 75 20.30 5.60 -22.05
N ARG A 76 20.37 5.56 -20.71
CA ARG A 76 21.43 6.23 -19.95
C ARG A 76 22.80 5.58 -20.09
N GLY A 77 22.90 4.48 -20.82
CA GLY A 77 24.15 3.76 -21.06
C GLY A 77 24.58 2.85 -19.92
N TRP A 78 23.62 2.35 -19.14
CA TRP A 78 23.89 1.32 -18.14
C TRP A 78 24.24 0.01 -18.81
N SER A 79 25.22 -0.73 -18.26
CA SER A 79 25.50 -2.09 -18.65
C SER A 79 24.42 -3.06 -18.17
N ASP A 80 24.26 -4.20 -18.83
CA ASP A 80 23.31 -5.23 -18.37
C ASP A 80 23.63 -5.70 -16.94
N ASP A 81 24.91 -5.81 -16.56
CA ASP A 81 25.35 -6.16 -15.20
C ASP A 81 24.90 -5.10 -14.15
N ASP A 82 24.91 -3.82 -14.51
CA ASP A 82 24.44 -2.76 -13.63
C ASP A 82 22.92 -2.74 -13.52
N ILE A 83 22.22 -2.99 -14.63
CA ILE A 83 20.76 -3.09 -14.68
C ILE A 83 20.27 -4.28 -13.84
N ASP A 84 20.96 -5.40 -13.83
CA ASP A 84 20.62 -6.55 -13.00
C ASP A 84 20.68 -6.24 -11.48
N ARG A 85 21.51 -5.27 -11.09
CA ARG A 85 21.61 -4.77 -9.71
C ARG A 85 20.64 -3.63 -9.39
N ALA A 86 19.97 -3.07 -10.39
CA ALA A 86 18.93 -2.08 -10.18
C ALA A 86 17.68 -2.71 -9.52
N PRO A 87 16.91 -1.92 -8.73
CA PRO A 87 15.68 -2.39 -8.13
C PRO A 87 14.70 -2.93 -9.16
N LYS A 88 14.12 -4.11 -8.90
CA LYS A 88 13.09 -4.73 -9.74
C LYS A 88 11.68 -4.50 -9.21
N SER A 89 11.53 -3.84 -8.06
CA SER A 89 10.24 -3.53 -7.46
C SER A 89 10.33 -2.29 -6.57
N TRP A 90 9.27 -1.54 -6.55
CA TRP A 90 9.07 -0.35 -5.70
C TRP A 90 7.61 -0.21 -5.33
N ALA A 91 7.31 0.71 -4.44
CA ALA A 91 5.93 1.04 -4.08
C ALA A 91 5.69 2.54 -4.27
N VAL A 92 4.57 2.89 -4.88
CA VAL A 92 4.11 4.27 -4.98
C VAL A 92 3.11 4.51 -3.86
N VAL A 93 3.42 5.48 -3.00
CA VAL A 93 2.61 5.87 -1.85
C VAL A 93 2.28 7.35 -2.00
N GLY A 94 1.09 7.66 -2.52
CA GLY A 94 0.74 9.02 -2.92
C GLY A 94 1.74 9.57 -3.94
N SER A 95 2.36 10.71 -3.64
CA SER A 95 3.40 11.36 -4.47
C SER A 95 4.82 10.85 -4.19
N VAL A 96 5.00 9.79 -3.39
CA VAL A 96 6.33 9.31 -2.98
C VAL A 96 6.56 7.87 -3.43
N ILE A 97 7.72 7.60 -4.02
CA ILE A 97 8.16 6.26 -4.39
C ILE A 97 9.11 5.71 -3.32
N LEU A 98 8.80 4.54 -2.78
CA LEU A 98 9.64 3.81 -1.83
C LEU A 98 10.38 2.68 -2.53
N VAL A 99 11.71 2.70 -2.49
CA VAL A 99 12.58 1.74 -3.16
C VAL A 99 13.58 1.14 -2.18
N GLN A 100 13.91 -0.13 -2.36
CA GLN A 100 15.05 -0.77 -1.70
C GLN A 100 16.17 -0.94 -2.74
N PHE A 101 17.23 -0.14 -2.61
CA PHE A 101 18.30 -0.09 -3.63
C PHE A 101 19.33 -1.21 -3.50
N GLY A 102 19.49 -1.81 -2.30
CA GLY A 102 20.51 -2.87 -2.12
C GLY A 102 21.91 -2.39 -2.51
N ASP A 103 22.53 -3.11 -3.47
CA ASP A 103 23.86 -2.83 -4.03
C ASP A 103 23.81 -2.09 -5.39
N CYS A 104 22.71 -1.41 -5.67
CA CYS A 104 22.55 -0.60 -6.87
C CYS A 104 23.69 0.45 -6.99
N PRO A 105 24.42 0.49 -8.14
CA PRO A 105 25.65 1.31 -8.25
C PRO A 105 25.37 2.82 -8.34
N ARG A 106 24.20 3.21 -8.84
CA ARG A 106 23.84 4.62 -9.11
C ARG A 106 22.38 4.86 -8.75
N PRO A 107 22.03 4.86 -7.43
CA PRO A 107 20.64 4.98 -6.99
C PRO A 107 19.97 6.30 -7.40
N GLU A 108 20.71 7.38 -7.49
CA GLU A 108 20.20 8.69 -7.90
C GLU A 108 19.67 8.68 -9.33
N GLU A 109 20.41 8.07 -10.28
CA GLU A 109 19.97 7.94 -11.66
C GLU A 109 18.71 7.06 -11.77
N VAL A 110 18.63 5.97 -10.99
CA VAL A 110 17.42 5.14 -10.91
C VAL A 110 16.25 5.96 -10.35
N GLY A 111 16.50 6.77 -9.33
CA GLY A 111 15.49 7.65 -8.74
C GLY A 111 14.91 8.63 -9.75
N GLU A 112 15.76 9.26 -10.56
CA GLU A 112 15.33 10.17 -11.63
C GLU A 112 14.46 9.45 -12.69
N GLU A 113 14.86 8.23 -13.10
CA GLU A 113 14.06 7.45 -14.05
C GLU A 113 12.73 6.97 -13.46
N LEU A 114 12.70 6.65 -12.17
CA LEU A 114 11.44 6.31 -11.50
C LEU A 114 10.47 7.48 -11.45
N LEU A 115 10.96 8.72 -11.24
CA LEU A 115 10.12 9.93 -11.34
C LEU A 115 9.62 10.15 -12.78
N ALA A 116 10.45 9.89 -13.79
CA ALA A 116 10.03 9.97 -15.18
C ALA A 116 8.97 8.91 -15.54
N LEU A 117 9.11 7.70 -14.98
CA LEU A 117 8.18 6.58 -15.17
C LEU A 117 6.84 6.81 -14.46
N HIS A 118 6.87 7.46 -13.30
CA HIS A 118 5.70 7.77 -12.47
C HIS A 118 5.48 9.28 -12.36
N GLY A 119 4.97 9.89 -13.42
CA GLY A 119 4.89 11.35 -13.57
C GLY A 119 4.10 12.11 -12.49
N GLU A 120 3.32 11.42 -11.64
CA GLU A 120 2.64 12.03 -10.50
C GLU A 120 3.48 11.92 -9.20
N ALA A 121 4.60 11.20 -9.22
CA ALA A 121 5.50 11.11 -8.08
C ALA A 121 6.46 12.31 -8.06
N GLU A 122 6.72 12.84 -6.88
CA GLU A 122 7.56 14.02 -6.65
C GLU A 122 8.85 13.70 -5.91
N THR A 123 8.90 12.59 -5.17
CA THR A 123 10.04 12.18 -4.36
C THR A 123 10.29 10.68 -4.45
N VAL A 124 11.56 10.28 -4.52
CA VAL A 124 12.00 8.91 -4.37
C VAL A 124 12.79 8.76 -3.08
N LEU A 125 12.34 7.83 -2.23
CA LEU A 125 12.98 7.47 -0.99
C LEU A 125 13.63 6.09 -1.08
N SER A 126 14.90 6.02 -0.69
CA SER A 126 15.55 4.76 -0.35
C SER A 126 15.00 4.28 0.99
N ARG A 127 14.50 3.05 1.02
CA ARG A 127 14.01 2.41 2.24
C ARG A 127 15.08 1.50 2.82
N GLY A 128 15.55 1.84 4.03
CA GLY A 128 16.35 1.00 4.89
C GLY A 128 15.49 0.10 5.79
N GLY A 129 15.88 -0.02 7.04
CA GLY A 129 15.16 -0.79 8.06
C GLY A 129 14.02 -0.01 8.75
N ILE A 130 13.51 -0.63 9.79
CA ILE A 130 12.62 -0.03 10.77
C ILE A 130 13.29 -0.25 12.12
N SER A 131 13.43 0.79 12.92
CA SER A 131 14.15 0.75 14.18
C SER A 131 13.33 1.37 15.33
N GLY A 132 13.85 1.17 16.53
CA GLY A 132 13.30 1.76 17.73
C GLY A 132 11.94 1.21 18.16
N GLU A 133 11.55 1.62 19.35
CA GLU A 133 10.29 1.22 20.01
C GLU A 133 9.06 1.79 19.28
N HIS A 134 9.21 2.93 18.62
CA HIS A 134 8.16 3.57 17.83
C HIS A 134 8.13 3.13 16.35
N ARG A 135 8.96 2.13 15.97
CA ARG A 135 9.03 1.61 14.59
C ARG A 135 9.33 2.71 13.56
N GLU A 136 10.28 3.55 13.89
CA GLU A 136 10.72 4.66 13.05
C GLU A 136 11.32 4.14 11.74
N PRO A 137 10.88 4.65 10.58
CA PRO A 137 11.44 4.25 9.30
C PRO A 137 12.84 4.85 9.10
N ASP A 138 13.76 4.04 8.60
CA ASP A 138 15.04 4.51 8.09
C ASP A 138 14.88 4.78 6.59
N VAL A 139 14.79 6.04 6.21
CA VAL A 139 14.63 6.46 4.82
C VAL A 139 15.55 7.64 4.48
N SER A 140 16.01 7.69 3.24
CA SER A 140 16.77 8.82 2.70
C SER A 140 16.23 9.23 1.34
N VAL A 141 16.22 10.54 1.06
CA VAL A 141 15.86 11.07 -0.26
C VAL A 141 16.95 10.70 -1.27
N VAL A 142 16.55 10.14 -2.39
CA VAL A 142 17.40 9.74 -3.49
C VAL A 142 17.23 10.68 -4.69
N ALA A 143 15.98 11.07 -4.98
CA ALA A 143 15.67 11.97 -6.09
C ALA A 143 14.38 12.76 -5.82
N GLY A 144 14.17 13.84 -6.56
CA GLY A 144 12.96 14.65 -6.54
C GLY A 144 12.99 15.83 -5.55
N SER A 145 11.80 16.30 -5.15
CA SER A 145 11.62 17.49 -4.31
C SER A 145 12.14 17.32 -2.88
N GLY A 146 12.11 16.08 -2.38
CA GLY A 146 12.46 15.76 -1.00
C GLY A 146 11.29 15.93 -0.02
N ASP A 147 10.11 16.28 -0.49
CA ASP A 147 8.88 16.24 0.32
C ASP A 147 8.48 14.79 0.58
N THR A 148 8.25 14.45 1.83
CA THR A 148 7.96 13.09 2.29
C THR A 148 6.56 12.94 2.88
N GLU A 149 5.86 14.09 3.06
CA GLU A 149 4.45 14.12 3.45
C GLU A 149 3.57 13.92 2.22
N THR A 150 2.61 13.02 2.31
CA THR A 150 1.73 12.69 1.18
C THR A 150 0.38 12.17 1.65
N VAL A 151 -0.58 12.10 0.72
CA VAL A 151 -1.87 11.41 0.94
C VAL A 151 -1.96 10.22 0.00
N HIS A 152 -2.01 9.03 0.58
CA HIS A 152 -2.18 7.79 -0.15
C HIS A 152 -3.63 7.29 -0.05
N THR A 153 -4.17 6.79 -1.16
CA THR A 153 -5.55 6.26 -1.19
C THR A 153 -5.54 4.77 -1.52
N GLU A 154 -6.17 3.97 -0.66
CA GLU A 154 -6.38 2.53 -0.86
C GLU A 154 -7.86 2.18 -0.68
N HIS A 155 -8.49 1.57 -1.68
CA HIS A 155 -9.91 1.18 -1.63
C HIS A 155 -10.84 2.29 -1.11
N GLY A 156 -10.56 3.55 -1.52
CA GLY A 156 -11.29 4.74 -1.12
C GLY A 156 -10.98 5.25 0.29
N THR A 157 -10.11 4.62 1.07
CA THR A 157 -9.60 5.13 2.35
C THR A 157 -8.35 5.96 2.10
N LYS A 158 -8.34 7.17 2.66
CA LYS A 158 -7.22 8.12 2.53
C LYS A 158 -6.32 8.05 3.77
N TYR A 159 -5.03 8.02 3.55
CA TYR A 159 -4.00 8.04 4.58
C TYR A 159 -3.04 9.21 4.32
N ALA A 160 -3.16 10.29 5.09
CA ALA A 160 -2.11 11.29 5.20
C ALA A 160 -0.99 10.73 6.07
N LEU A 161 0.26 10.91 5.64
CA LEU A 161 1.43 10.41 6.38
C LEU A 161 2.69 11.13 5.93
N ASP A 162 3.68 11.23 6.82
CA ASP A 162 5.07 11.52 6.47
C ASP A 162 5.89 10.23 6.52
N LEU A 163 6.44 9.81 5.39
CA LEU A 163 7.19 8.56 5.28
C LEU A 163 8.55 8.58 5.98
N ARG A 164 8.99 9.73 6.51
CA ARG A 164 10.13 9.82 7.45
C ARG A 164 9.73 9.59 8.89
N GLU A 165 8.50 9.95 9.26
CA GLU A 165 8.04 9.91 10.64
C GLU A 165 7.29 8.62 10.97
N VAL A 166 6.53 8.07 10.01
CA VAL A 166 5.68 6.91 10.24
C VAL A 166 5.88 5.80 9.22
N MET A 167 5.81 4.58 9.69
CA MET A 167 5.94 3.40 8.84
C MET A 167 4.69 3.25 7.96
N PHE A 168 4.88 2.94 6.68
CA PHE A 168 3.82 2.45 5.81
C PHE A 168 4.22 1.14 5.14
N ALA A 169 3.33 0.15 5.15
CA ALA A 169 3.56 -1.17 4.57
C ALA A 169 2.58 -1.43 3.40
N PRO A 170 2.93 -1.07 2.16
CA PRO A 170 2.06 -1.26 0.99
C PRO A 170 1.56 -2.70 0.81
N GLY A 171 2.40 -3.70 1.15
CA GLY A 171 2.04 -5.12 1.07
C GLY A 171 0.92 -5.59 2.00
N ASN A 172 0.40 -4.72 2.89
CA ASN A 172 -0.72 -5.05 3.78
C ASN A 172 -2.08 -4.53 3.26
N GLN A 173 -2.14 -3.97 2.05
CA GLN A 173 -3.33 -3.33 1.49
C GLN A 173 -4.57 -4.25 1.52
N ARG A 174 -4.41 -5.52 1.13
CA ARG A 174 -5.50 -6.50 1.14
C ARG A 174 -6.05 -6.74 2.54
N GLU A 175 -5.16 -6.82 3.54
CA GLU A 175 -5.57 -7.03 4.93
C GLU A 175 -6.28 -5.80 5.49
N ARG A 176 -5.82 -4.59 5.16
CA ARG A 176 -6.51 -3.35 5.53
C ARG A 176 -7.93 -3.29 4.96
N SER A 177 -8.09 -3.56 3.66
CA SER A 177 -9.41 -3.58 3.02
C SER A 177 -10.33 -4.60 3.67
N ARG A 178 -9.82 -5.82 3.92
CA ARG A 178 -10.58 -6.91 4.54
C ARG A 178 -11.19 -6.51 5.89
N MET A 179 -10.49 -5.70 6.69
CA MET A 179 -11.01 -5.30 8.01
C MET A 179 -12.29 -4.46 7.90
N GLY A 180 -12.47 -3.69 6.84
CA GLY A 180 -13.74 -3.04 6.54
C GLY A 180 -14.87 -4.02 6.16
N ASP A 181 -14.52 -5.16 5.54
CA ASP A 181 -15.50 -6.14 5.07
C ASP A 181 -16.02 -7.07 6.19
N VAL A 182 -15.24 -7.23 7.28
CA VAL A 182 -15.56 -8.20 8.35
C VAL A 182 -16.26 -7.59 9.57
N VAL A 183 -16.33 -6.27 9.68
CA VAL A 183 -17.04 -5.59 10.74
C VAL A 183 -18.51 -5.35 10.39
N SER A 184 -19.35 -5.24 11.42
CA SER A 184 -20.75 -4.85 11.29
C SER A 184 -20.94 -3.38 11.68
N PRO A 185 -21.97 -2.68 11.14
CA PRO A 185 -22.32 -1.35 11.63
C PRO A 185 -22.56 -1.36 13.14
N ASP A 186 -22.06 -0.33 13.82
CA ASP A 186 -22.13 -0.12 15.27
C ASP A 186 -21.40 -1.17 16.12
N GLU A 187 -20.69 -2.13 15.51
CA GLU A 187 -19.81 -3.08 16.22
C GLU A 187 -18.72 -2.32 17.00
N ARG A 188 -18.51 -2.68 18.26
CA ARG A 188 -17.45 -2.11 19.10
C ARG A 188 -16.15 -2.85 18.85
N VAL A 189 -15.19 -2.12 18.32
CA VAL A 189 -13.87 -2.66 17.97
C VAL A 189 -12.78 -2.01 18.81
N PHE A 190 -11.84 -2.80 19.29
CA PHE A 190 -10.61 -2.33 19.92
C PHE A 190 -9.41 -2.57 19.00
N ASP A 191 -8.88 -1.51 18.42
CA ASP A 191 -7.63 -1.54 17.65
C ASP A 191 -6.47 -1.17 18.59
N MET A 192 -5.72 -2.19 18.99
CA MET A 192 -4.66 -2.08 20.01
C MET A 192 -3.39 -1.40 19.49
N PHE A 193 -3.20 -1.34 18.18
CA PHE A 193 -1.98 -0.84 17.52
C PHE A 193 -2.35 -0.05 16.27
N ALA A 194 -3.10 1.02 16.45
CA ALA A 194 -3.78 1.71 15.36
C ALA A 194 -2.85 2.34 14.32
N GLY A 195 -1.61 2.72 14.70
CA GLY A 195 -0.70 3.43 13.82
C GLY A 195 -1.32 4.74 13.34
N ILE A 196 -1.30 4.98 12.04
CA ILE A 196 -1.98 6.11 11.39
C ILE A 196 -3.45 5.82 11.05
N GLY A 197 -4.00 4.72 11.57
CA GLY A 197 -5.37 4.26 11.31
C GLY A 197 -5.47 3.12 10.30
N TYR A 198 -4.45 2.28 10.18
CA TYR A 198 -4.38 1.24 9.13
C TYR A 198 -5.60 0.35 9.07
N PHE A 199 -6.08 -0.16 10.21
CA PHE A 199 -7.28 -0.98 10.32
C PHE A 199 -8.47 -0.15 10.84
N THR A 200 -8.20 0.79 11.73
CA THR A 200 -9.20 1.70 12.32
C THR A 200 -10.07 2.36 11.25
N LEU A 201 -9.45 2.98 10.23
CA LEU A 201 -10.18 3.76 9.22
C LEU A 201 -11.10 2.90 8.35
N PRO A 202 -10.67 1.78 7.75
CA PRO A 202 -11.57 0.92 7.00
C PRO A 202 -12.77 0.43 7.83
N MET A 203 -12.54 0.06 9.09
CA MET A 203 -13.60 -0.40 10.00
C MET A 203 -14.58 0.73 10.37
N ALA A 204 -14.07 1.91 10.70
CA ALA A 204 -14.91 3.09 10.99
C ALA A 204 -15.73 3.52 9.76
N ARG A 205 -15.15 3.48 8.56
CA ARG A 205 -15.86 3.76 7.31
C ARG A 205 -16.95 2.72 7.00
N ALA A 206 -16.78 1.48 7.43
CA ALA A 206 -17.81 0.45 7.35
C ALA A 206 -18.89 0.59 8.44
N GLY A 207 -18.77 1.55 9.35
CA GLY A 207 -19.76 1.90 10.38
C GLY A 207 -19.48 1.36 11.77
N ALA A 208 -18.35 0.70 12.02
CA ALA A 208 -17.94 0.27 13.34
C ALA A 208 -17.58 1.45 14.25
N ASN A 209 -17.73 1.28 15.57
CA ASN A 209 -17.24 2.21 16.60
C ASN A 209 -15.90 1.68 17.10
N VAL A 210 -14.81 2.39 16.82
CA VAL A 210 -13.45 1.92 17.07
C VAL A 210 -12.79 2.68 18.21
N THR A 211 -12.42 1.97 19.28
CA THR A 211 -11.45 2.46 20.26
C THR A 211 -10.06 2.16 19.71
N ALA A 212 -9.34 3.20 19.30
CA ALA A 212 -8.05 3.12 18.62
C ALA A 212 -6.93 3.60 19.54
N VAL A 213 -5.92 2.76 19.77
CA VAL A 213 -4.80 3.10 20.66
C VAL A 213 -3.49 3.10 19.87
N GLU A 214 -2.75 4.19 20.00
CA GLU A 214 -1.43 4.36 19.39
C GLU A 214 -0.50 5.11 20.38
N ARG A 215 0.68 4.52 20.64
CA ARG A 215 1.63 5.13 21.58
C ARG A 215 2.64 6.08 20.92
N ASN A 216 2.94 5.87 19.63
CA ASN A 216 3.82 6.76 18.88
C ASN A 216 3.12 8.12 18.64
N PRO A 217 3.64 9.25 19.15
CA PRO A 217 2.99 10.55 18.99
C PRO A 217 2.87 11.02 17.54
N ALA A 218 3.82 10.66 16.66
CA ALA A 218 3.74 11.00 15.24
C ALA A 218 2.61 10.22 14.55
N SER A 219 2.55 8.90 14.77
CA SER A 219 1.47 8.08 14.22
C SER A 219 0.11 8.48 14.77
N PHE A 220 0.02 8.82 16.07
CA PHE A 220 -1.22 9.28 16.67
C PHE A 220 -1.73 10.60 16.06
N LYS A 221 -0.82 11.56 15.75
CA LYS A 221 -1.18 12.79 15.04
C LYS A 221 -1.87 12.46 13.73
N PHE A 222 -1.25 11.59 12.91
CA PHE A 222 -1.82 11.19 11.64
C PHE A 222 -3.09 10.35 11.78
N LEU A 223 -3.24 9.54 12.84
CA LEU A 223 -4.50 8.82 13.12
C LEU A 223 -5.67 9.78 13.25
N VAL A 224 -5.51 10.86 14.05
CA VAL A 224 -6.55 11.87 14.26
C VAL A 224 -6.83 12.65 12.97
N GLU A 225 -5.80 13.05 12.26
CA GLU A 225 -5.92 13.75 10.97
C GLU A 225 -6.64 12.87 9.93
N ASN A 226 -6.28 11.62 9.85
CA ASN A 226 -6.88 10.65 8.93
C ASN A 226 -8.34 10.34 9.26
N ALA A 227 -8.73 10.35 10.54
CA ALA A 227 -10.13 10.23 10.93
C ALA A 227 -10.97 11.40 10.36
N MET A 228 -10.44 12.62 10.43
CA MET A 228 -11.08 13.80 9.81
C MET A 228 -11.10 13.71 8.27
N LEU A 229 -9.97 13.33 7.66
CA LEU A 229 -9.82 13.23 6.20
C LEU A 229 -10.77 12.20 5.56
N ASN A 230 -11.21 11.21 6.33
CA ASN A 230 -12.14 10.16 5.90
C ASN A 230 -13.58 10.37 6.38
N ASP A 231 -13.89 11.51 7.01
CA ASP A 231 -15.23 11.86 7.52
C ASP A 231 -15.78 10.86 8.56
N VAL A 232 -14.89 10.28 9.40
CA VAL A 232 -15.25 9.29 10.42
C VAL A 232 -14.81 9.64 11.86
N PRO A 233 -14.58 10.91 12.23
CA PRO A 233 -14.11 11.23 13.58
C PRO A 233 -15.10 10.81 14.68
N ASP A 234 -16.40 10.83 14.41
CA ASP A 234 -17.44 10.45 15.37
C ASP A 234 -17.54 8.93 15.60
N ARG A 235 -16.79 8.12 14.83
CA ARG A 235 -16.72 6.67 14.93
C ARG A 235 -15.42 6.17 15.58
N ILE A 236 -14.51 7.08 15.96
CA ILE A 236 -13.18 6.72 16.44
C ILE A 236 -12.89 7.44 17.76
N ASP A 237 -12.76 6.66 18.82
CA ASP A 237 -12.23 7.12 20.10
C ASP A 237 -10.71 6.85 20.11
N ALA A 238 -9.91 7.86 19.80
CA ALA A 238 -8.47 7.74 19.69
C ALA A 238 -7.74 8.08 21.00
N TYR A 239 -6.85 7.20 21.45
CA TYR A 239 -6.06 7.35 22.66
C TYR A 239 -4.56 7.24 22.37
N ARG A 240 -3.79 8.24 22.82
CA ARG A 240 -2.33 8.16 22.81
C ARG A 240 -1.84 7.52 24.09
N ALA A 241 -1.72 6.20 24.10
CA ALA A 241 -1.40 5.40 25.29
C ALA A 241 -0.71 4.06 24.88
N ASP A 242 -0.24 3.32 25.86
CA ASP A 242 -0.01 1.89 25.69
C ASP A 242 -1.34 1.15 25.83
N CYS A 243 -1.63 0.20 24.94
CA CYS A 243 -2.91 -0.52 24.97
C CYS A 243 -3.15 -1.28 26.28
N ARG A 244 -2.08 -1.62 27.04
CA ARG A 244 -2.18 -2.25 28.37
C ARG A 244 -2.75 -1.32 29.45
N GLU A 245 -2.77 -0.02 29.21
CA GLU A 245 -3.37 0.98 30.11
C GLU A 245 -4.91 1.09 29.94
N MET A 246 -5.47 0.42 28.92
CA MET A 246 -6.87 0.51 28.54
C MET A 246 -7.76 -0.54 29.25
N ALA A 247 -7.70 -0.61 30.57
CA ALA A 247 -8.33 -1.68 31.37
C ALA A 247 -9.86 -1.73 31.28
N ASP A 248 -10.52 -0.60 30.96
CA ASP A 248 -11.99 -0.49 30.94
C ASP A 248 -12.61 -0.71 29.55
N VAL A 249 -11.81 -0.94 28.52
CA VAL A 249 -12.32 -1.21 27.16
C VAL A 249 -13.07 -2.53 27.13
N ARG A 250 -14.24 -2.51 26.47
CA ARG A 250 -15.04 -3.70 26.16
C ARG A 250 -15.39 -3.68 24.68
N ALA A 251 -15.03 -4.74 23.96
CA ALA A 251 -15.15 -4.82 22.52
C ALA A 251 -15.69 -6.18 22.07
N GLU A 252 -16.45 -6.18 21.01
CA GLU A 252 -16.93 -7.39 20.32
C GLU A 252 -15.86 -7.94 19.37
N ARG A 253 -14.90 -7.07 19.02
CA ARG A 253 -13.75 -7.40 18.16
C ARG A 253 -12.49 -6.73 18.66
N VAL A 254 -11.38 -7.46 18.67
CA VAL A 254 -10.05 -6.93 19.00
C VAL A 254 -9.11 -7.14 17.81
N VAL A 255 -8.44 -6.08 17.39
CA VAL A 255 -7.43 -6.11 16.31
C VAL A 255 -6.04 -5.89 16.91
N MET A 256 -5.17 -6.85 16.68
CA MET A 256 -3.82 -6.86 17.21
C MET A 256 -2.82 -6.76 16.03
N GLY A 257 -2.77 -5.60 15.39
CA GLY A 257 -2.01 -5.33 14.15
C GLY A 257 -0.50 -5.18 14.33
N TYR A 258 0.10 -5.96 15.23
CA TYR A 258 1.52 -5.92 15.58
C TYR A 258 2.18 -7.29 15.46
N TYR A 259 3.46 -7.35 15.05
CA TYR A 259 4.14 -8.63 14.80
C TYR A 259 4.39 -9.48 16.05
N ASP A 260 4.55 -8.83 17.20
CA ASP A 260 4.70 -9.48 18.50
C ASP A 260 3.42 -9.37 19.33
N ALA A 261 2.26 -9.34 18.66
CA ALA A 261 0.95 -9.19 19.30
C ALA A 261 0.67 -10.24 20.38
N HIS A 262 1.26 -11.42 20.26
CA HIS A 262 1.12 -12.49 21.25
C HIS A 262 1.53 -12.09 22.68
N GLU A 263 2.39 -11.07 22.84
CA GLU A 263 2.80 -10.55 24.16
C GLU A 263 1.69 -9.71 24.83
N TYR A 264 0.63 -9.38 24.08
CA TYR A 264 -0.49 -8.54 24.52
C TYR A 264 -1.81 -9.31 24.58
N LEU A 265 -1.78 -10.64 24.48
CA LEU A 265 -2.99 -11.46 24.49
C LEU A 265 -3.80 -11.31 25.76
N ASP A 266 -3.17 -11.15 26.93
CA ASP A 266 -3.89 -10.90 28.18
C ASP A 266 -4.75 -9.64 28.13
N THR A 267 -4.21 -8.55 27.58
CA THR A 267 -4.93 -7.30 27.39
C THR A 267 -6.08 -7.44 26.38
N ALA A 268 -5.81 -8.13 25.26
CA ALA A 268 -6.80 -8.39 24.24
C ALA A 268 -7.97 -9.22 24.78
N LEU A 269 -7.68 -10.31 25.49
CA LEU A 269 -8.69 -11.21 26.06
C LEU A 269 -9.47 -10.58 27.21
N ALA A 270 -8.84 -9.69 27.98
CA ALA A 270 -9.53 -8.93 29.04
C ALA A 270 -10.53 -7.90 28.46
N ALA A 271 -10.22 -7.32 27.32
CA ALA A 271 -11.09 -6.36 26.61
C ALA A 271 -12.20 -7.04 25.79
N LEU A 272 -11.96 -8.27 25.31
CA LEU A 272 -12.86 -8.98 24.41
C LEU A 272 -14.06 -9.57 25.14
N GLU A 273 -15.26 -9.22 24.71
CA GLU A 273 -16.50 -9.81 25.23
C GLU A 273 -16.62 -11.31 24.90
N PRO A 274 -17.37 -12.10 25.69
CA PRO A 274 -17.64 -13.50 25.37
C PRO A 274 -18.27 -13.64 23.99
N GLY A 275 -17.78 -14.60 23.18
CA GLY A 275 -18.18 -14.79 21.80
C GLY A 275 -17.59 -13.80 20.80
N GLY A 276 -16.78 -12.86 21.26
CA GLY A 276 -16.11 -11.88 20.41
C GLY A 276 -14.99 -12.45 19.55
N VAL A 277 -14.50 -11.66 18.60
CA VAL A 277 -13.50 -12.09 17.62
C VAL A 277 -12.17 -11.35 17.84
N VAL A 278 -11.07 -12.10 17.84
CA VAL A 278 -9.71 -11.55 17.83
C VAL A 278 -9.06 -11.77 16.46
N HIS A 279 -8.35 -10.74 15.99
CA HIS A 279 -7.47 -10.80 14.82
C HIS A 279 -6.03 -10.62 15.28
N MET A 280 -5.30 -11.72 15.42
CA MET A 280 -3.91 -11.71 15.91
C MET A 280 -2.93 -11.80 14.76
N HIS A 281 -2.13 -10.76 14.60
CA HIS A 281 -1.00 -10.75 13.66
C HIS A 281 0.26 -11.29 14.33
N GLU A 282 1.05 -12.05 13.59
CA GLU A 282 2.34 -12.57 14.07
C GLU A 282 3.32 -12.77 12.92
N THR A 283 4.63 -12.65 13.19
CA THR A 283 5.65 -13.19 12.29
C THR A 283 6.04 -14.59 12.76
N THR A 284 5.94 -15.56 11.85
CA THR A 284 6.13 -16.99 12.19
C THR A 284 7.04 -17.67 11.19
N PRO A 285 8.07 -18.46 11.63
CA PRO A 285 8.85 -19.31 10.76
C PRO A 285 7.98 -20.31 10.00
N GLU A 286 8.31 -20.58 8.75
CA GLU A 286 7.48 -21.42 7.86
C GLU A 286 7.25 -22.83 8.42
N ASN A 287 8.24 -23.40 9.08
CA ASN A 287 8.14 -24.72 9.69
C ASN A 287 7.27 -24.75 10.96
N ARG A 288 6.77 -23.61 11.42
CA ARG A 288 5.88 -23.48 12.59
C ARG A 288 4.60 -22.69 12.26
N LEU A 289 4.31 -22.55 10.97
CA LEU A 289 3.06 -21.96 10.51
C LEU A 289 1.87 -22.68 11.12
N TRP A 290 0.92 -21.89 11.60
CA TRP A 290 -0.33 -22.22 12.27
C TRP A 290 -0.13 -22.86 13.65
N GLU A 291 0.78 -23.82 13.85
CA GLU A 291 1.02 -24.41 15.15
C GLU A 291 1.39 -23.34 16.19
N ARG A 292 2.38 -22.49 15.90
CA ARG A 292 2.87 -21.51 16.88
C ARG A 292 1.85 -20.40 17.18
N PRO A 293 1.27 -19.68 16.21
CA PRO A 293 0.32 -18.62 16.52
C PRO A 293 -0.97 -19.17 17.14
N VAL A 294 -1.48 -20.30 16.67
CA VAL A 294 -2.69 -20.91 17.24
C VAL A 294 -2.46 -21.36 18.67
N SER A 295 -1.37 -22.09 18.95
CA SER A 295 -1.10 -22.58 20.32
C SER A 295 -0.86 -21.44 21.32
N ARG A 296 -0.30 -20.31 20.89
CA ARG A 296 -0.16 -19.11 21.73
C ARG A 296 -1.51 -18.54 22.13
N LEU A 297 -2.42 -18.40 21.15
CA LEU A 297 -3.76 -17.91 21.40
C LEU A 297 -4.59 -18.87 22.29
N GLU A 298 -4.56 -20.17 21.98
CA GLU A 298 -5.24 -21.20 22.79
C GLU A 298 -4.73 -21.25 24.22
N SER A 299 -3.38 -21.14 24.41
CA SER A 299 -2.78 -21.14 25.74
C SER A 299 -3.21 -19.93 26.55
N ALA A 300 -3.16 -18.73 25.96
CA ALA A 300 -3.59 -17.51 26.63
C ALA A 300 -5.09 -17.54 26.97
N ALA A 301 -5.95 -17.99 26.04
CA ALA A 301 -7.38 -18.12 26.31
C ALA A 301 -7.68 -19.13 27.42
N HIS A 302 -6.96 -20.27 27.45
CA HIS A 302 -7.08 -21.25 28.53
C HIS A 302 -6.73 -20.67 29.92
N GLU A 303 -5.70 -19.82 30.01
CA GLU A 303 -5.34 -19.12 31.25
C GLU A 303 -6.47 -18.19 31.71
N HIS A 304 -7.20 -17.60 30.77
CA HIS A 304 -8.40 -16.79 31.00
C HIS A 304 -9.69 -17.64 31.18
N ARG A 305 -9.59 -18.98 31.12
CA ARG A 305 -10.71 -19.95 31.20
C ARG A 305 -11.75 -19.72 30.12
N ARG A 306 -11.25 -19.45 28.92
CA ARG A 306 -12.06 -19.20 27.72
C ARG A 306 -11.75 -20.25 26.65
N ASP A 307 -12.76 -20.62 25.87
CA ASP A 307 -12.64 -21.52 24.75
C ASP A 307 -12.34 -20.72 23.45
N VAL A 308 -11.62 -21.36 22.51
CA VAL A 308 -11.21 -20.76 21.25
C VAL A 308 -11.72 -21.58 20.06
N GLU A 309 -12.39 -20.92 19.13
CA GLU A 309 -12.71 -21.43 17.81
C GLU A 309 -11.89 -20.69 16.76
N ILE A 310 -10.97 -21.36 16.06
CA ILE A 310 -10.22 -20.77 14.96
C ILE A 310 -11.15 -20.60 13.75
N LEU A 311 -11.37 -19.36 13.32
CA LEU A 311 -12.25 -19.02 12.20
C LEU A 311 -11.50 -19.00 10.86
N ASP A 312 -10.29 -18.46 10.86
CA ASP A 312 -9.44 -18.37 9.66
C ASP A 312 -7.95 -18.24 10.02
N THR A 313 -7.11 -18.71 9.10
CA THR A 313 -5.65 -18.52 9.19
C THR A 313 -5.12 -18.17 7.80
N ARG A 314 -4.32 -17.10 7.70
CA ARG A 314 -3.82 -16.65 6.39
C ARG A 314 -2.41 -16.06 6.45
N ARG A 315 -1.67 -16.26 5.37
CA ARG A 315 -0.41 -15.58 5.10
C ARG A 315 -0.72 -14.22 4.48
N VAL A 316 -0.13 -13.17 5.02
CA VAL A 316 -0.26 -11.81 4.50
C VAL A 316 0.86 -11.51 3.50
N LYS A 317 2.12 -11.72 3.93
CA LYS A 317 3.31 -11.53 3.09
C LYS A 317 4.53 -12.24 3.68
N SER A 318 5.57 -12.42 2.88
CA SER A 318 6.91 -12.77 3.39
C SER A 318 7.43 -11.61 4.25
N HIS A 319 7.97 -11.93 5.42
CA HIS A 319 8.63 -10.97 6.31
C HIS A 319 10.16 -10.97 6.08
N SER A 320 10.74 -12.15 6.02
CA SER A 320 12.12 -12.43 5.65
C SER A 320 12.20 -13.85 5.10
N GLU A 321 13.40 -14.29 4.70
CA GLU A 321 13.60 -15.66 4.23
C GLU A 321 13.11 -16.68 5.29
N GLY A 322 12.18 -17.53 4.87
CA GLY A 322 11.57 -18.57 5.74
C GLY A 322 10.70 -18.05 6.90
N VAL A 323 10.35 -16.74 6.92
CA VAL A 323 9.47 -16.14 7.95
C VAL A 323 8.31 -15.42 7.29
N TRP A 324 7.10 -15.73 7.74
CA TRP A 324 5.86 -15.16 7.22
C TRP A 324 5.17 -14.24 8.22
N HIS A 325 4.63 -13.15 7.74
CA HIS A 325 3.59 -12.41 8.43
C HIS A 325 2.26 -13.14 8.22
N VAL A 326 1.66 -13.55 9.31
CA VAL A 326 0.42 -14.33 9.35
C VAL A 326 -0.63 -13.66 10.22
N VAL A 327 -1.89 -14.02 9.99
CA VAL A 327 -3.02 -13.63 10.83
C VAL A 327 -3.81 -14.86 11.22
N VAL A 328 -4.21 -14.90 12.48
CA VAL A 328 -5.17 -15.87 13.03
C VAL A 328 -6.41 -15.08 13.46
N ASP A 329 -7.55 -15.43 12.89
CA ASP A 329 -8.86 -14.95 13.31
C ASP A 329 -9.50 -16.03 14.18
N ALA A 330 -9.92 -15.67 15.36
CA ALA A 330 -10.54 -16.61 16.28
C ALA A 330 -11.71 -15.98 17.06
N ARG A 331 -12.73 -16.78 17.32
CA ARG A 331 -13.78 -16.47 18.29
C ARG A 331 -13.37 -16.99 19.65
N VAL A 332 -13.64 -16.22 20.68
CA VAL A 332 -13.28 -16.57 22.06
C VAL A 332 -14.48 -16.40 22.97
N ASP A 333 -14.88 -17.50 23.63
CA ASP A 333 -16.06 -17.57 24.51
C ASP A 333 -15.69 -17.38 25.97
#